data_294c5a4dbb47766201ea84d488c27910
#
_entry.id   294c5a4dbb47766201ea84d488c27910
#
_cell.length_a   1.000
_cell.length_b   1.000
_cell.length_c   1.000
_cell.angle_alpha   90.00
_cell.angle_beta   90.00
_cell.angle_gamma   90.00
#
_symmetry.space_group_name_H-M   'P 1'
#
loop_
_entity.id
_entity.type
_entity.pdbx_description
1 polymer ?
#
loop_
_entity_poly.entity_id
_entity_poly.type
_entity_poly.pdbx_seq_one_letter_code
_entity_poly.pdbx_strand_id
1 'polypeptide(L)'
;MTFSERWVSAWNAHDVDSVLEHFHEDVVFTSPVAAMLMPESAGVVRGKPALRDYWSRALQRFLNLRFVVEAVYQGIDTIVIVYRNQDDGLVSEVLRFTGDLVIEGHGTYLVP
;
A
#
# COMPACT_ATOMS: atom_id res chain seq x y z
N MET A 1 8.11 -16.94 -4.33
CA MET A 1 7.07 -15.90 -4.54
C MET A 1 7.72 -14.58 -4.94
N THR A 2 7.11 -13.87 -5.87
CA THR A 2 7.53 -12.51 -6.23
C THR A 2 7.14 -11.53 -5.13
N PHE A 3 7.67 -10.31 -5.20
CA PHE A 3 7.30 -9.26 -4.26
C PHE A 3 5.78 -9.03 -4.26
N SER A 4 5.17 -8.86 -5.44
CA SER A 4 3.73 -8.59 -5.53
C SER A 4 2.88 -9.73 -4.97
N GLU A 5 3.31 -10.97 -5.16
CA GLU A 5 2.62 -12.13 -4.59
C GLU A 5 2.69 -12.12 -3.06
N ARG A 6 3.85 -11.82 -2.48
CA ARG A 6 4.00 -11.70 -1.02
C ARG A 6 3.20 -10.51 -0.48
N TRP A 7 3.24 -9.39 -1.18
CA TRP A 7 2.53 -8.17 -0.81
C TRP A 7 1.02 -8.42 -0.74
N VAL A 8 0.43 -9.00 -1.81
CA VAL A 8 -1.02 -9.23 -1.83
C VAL A 8 -1.44 -10.31 -0.83
N SER A 9 -0.61 -11.35 -0.66
CA SER A 9 -0.87 -12.39 0.33
C SER A 9 -0.94 -11.82 1.74
N ALA A 10 0.01 -10.95 2.10
CA ALA A 10 0.04 -10.32 3.42
C ALA A 10 -1.16 -9.39 3.63
N TRP A 11 -1.52 -8.58 2.63
CA TRP A 11 -2.71 -7.72 2.70
C TRP A 11 -3.98 -8.55 2.89
N ASN A 12 -4.15 -9.60 2.10
CA ASN A 12 -5.37 -10.43 2.17
C ASN A 12 -5.45 -11.25 3.45
N ALA A 13 -4.33 -11.51 4.10
CA ALA A 13 -4.28 -12.11 5.42
C ALA A 13 -4.53 -11.09 6.54
N HIS A 14 -4.66 -9.80 6.21
CA HIS A 14 -4.76 -8.69 7.16
C HIS A 14 -3.57 -8.65 8.12
N ASP A 15 -2.39 -9.01 7.63
CA ASP A 15 -1.15 -9.11 8.40
C ASP A 15 -0.28 -7.89 8.11
N VAL A 16 -0.51 -6.81 8.88
CA VAL A 16 0.18 -5.54 8.68
C VAL A 16 1.69 -5.68 8.88
N ASP A 17 2.13 -6.54 9.80
CA ASP A 17 3.56 -6.72 10.05
C ASP A 17 4.27 -7.33 8.84
N SER A 18 3.66 -8.32 8.22
CA SER A 18 4.22 -8.93 7.01
C SER A 18 4.26 -7.96 5.83
N VAL A 19 3.26 -7.09 5.70
CA VAL A 19 3.30 -6.03 4.68
C VAL A 19 4.47 -5.09 4.97
N LEU A 20 4.60 -4.63 6.21
CA LEU A 20 5.61 -3.64 6.60
C LEU A 20 7.05 -4.15 6.49
N GLU A 21 7.27 -5.47 6.52
CA GLU A 21 8.61 -6.05 6.34
C GLU A 21 9.27 -5.60 5.05
N HIS A 22 8.49 -5.24 4.04
CA HIS A 22 9.00 -4.81 2.73
C HIS A 22 9.29 -3.31 2.67
N PHE A 23 9.10 -2.57 3.75
CA PHE A 23 9.17 -1.11 3.74
C PHE A 23 10.31 -0.60 4.60
N HIS A 24 10.98 0.45 4.09
CA HIS A 24 12.08 1.11 4.77
C HIS A 24 11.58 1.92 5.97
N GLU A 25 12.42 2.06 7.02
CA GLU A 25 12.05 2.84 8.22
C GLU A 25 11.67 4.29 7.89
N ASP A 26 12.32 4.88 6.87
CA ASP A 26 12.11 6.26 6.47
C ASP A 26 11.14 6.41 5.31
N VAL A 27 10.30 5.41 5.06
CA VAL A 27 9.37 5.42 3.95
C VAL A 27 8.43 6.63 4.00
N VAL A 28 8.09 7.15 2.83
CA VAL A 28 7.01 8.15 2.67
C VAL A 28 5.94 7.52 1.80
N PHE A 29 4.71 7.52 2.28
CA PHE A 29 3.57 6.93 1.60
C PHE A 29 2.45 7.95 1.46
N THR A 30 1.87 8.06 0.28
CA THR A 30 0.74 8.97 0.06
C THR A 30 -0.50 8.19 -0.39
N SER A 31 -1.67 8.62 0.06
CA SER A 31 -2.92 8.00 -0.32
C SER A 31 -4.10 8.89 0.02
N PRO A 32 -5.11 9.01 -0.88
CA PRO A 32 -6.37 9.65 -0.52
C PRO A 32 -7.07 8.99 0.68
N VAL A 33 -6.90 7.68 0.85
CA VAL A 33 -7.47 6.96 2.00
C VAL A 33 -6.79 7.39 3.30
N ALA A 34 -5.48 7.63 3.26
CA ALA A 34 -4.77 8.18 4.43
C ALA A 34 -5.31 9.56 4.79
N ALA A 35 -5.61 10.41 3.81
CA ALA A 35 -6.21 11.71 4.05
C ALA A 35 -7.59 11.59 4.70
N MET A 36 -8.35 10.55 4.34
CA MET A 36 -9.68 10.29 4.90
C MET A 36 -9.60 9.76 6.33
N LEU A 37 -8.74 8.78 6.59
CA LEU A 37 -8.64 8.11 7.89
C LEU A 37 -7.82 8.90 8.91
N MET A 38 -6.88 9.69 8.42
CA MET A 38 -5.97 10.51 9.24
C MET A 38 -5.91 11.92 8.63
N PRO A 39 -6.95 12.74 8.81
CA PRO A 39 -7.02 14.06 8.15
C PRO A 39 -5.81 14.95 8.46
N GLU A 40 -5.24 14.85 9.64
CA GLU A 40 -4.06 15.60 10.06
C GLU A 40 -2.83 15.31 9.20
N SER A 41 -2.81 14.16 8.52
CA SER A 41 -1.69 13.78 7.65
C SER A 41 -1.73 14.50 6.30
N ALA A 42 -2.88 15.02 5.91
CA ALA A 42 -3.14 15.53 4.56
C ALA A 42 -2.81 14.48 3.47
N GLY A 43 -2.90 13.21 3.81
CA GLY A 43 -2.64 12.11 2.89
C GLY A 43 -1.18 11.72 2.74
N VAL A 44 -0.27 12.32 3.52
CA VAL A 44 1.17 12.01 3.49
C VAL A 44 1.57 11.37 4.81
N VAL A 45 2.01 10.11 4.74
CA VAL A 45 2.39 9.33 5.91
C VAL A 45 3.91 9.13 5.89
N ARG A 46 4.60 9.58 6.94
CA ARG A 46 6.05 9.57 6.99
C ARG A 46 6.55 8.62 8.06
N GLY A 47 7.39 7.67 7.65
CA GLY A 47 8.01 6.71 8.53
C GLY A 47 7.16 5.48 8.79
N LYS A 48 7.83 4.40 9.12
CA LYS A 48 7.21 3.09 9.29
C LYS A 48 6.22 3.04 10.45
N PRO A 49 6.48 3.68 11.62
CA PRO A 49 5.50 3.70 12.71
C PRO A 49 4.18 4.37 12.32
N ALA A 50 4.24 5.50 11.61
CA ALA A 50 3.03 6.18 11.13
C ALA A 50 2.30 5.37 10.08
N LEU A 51 3.05 4.66 9.22
CA LEU A 51 2.47 3.80 8.20
C LEU A 51 1.76 2.61 8.84
N ARG A 52 2.32 2.05 9.91
CA ARG A 52 1.67 1.00 10.70
C ARG A 52 0.33 1.49 11.27
N ASP A 53 0.31 2.69 11.83
CA ASP A 53 -0.91 3.27 12.39
C ASP A 53 -1.97 3.44 11.30
N TYR A 54 -1.59 3.99 10.16
CA TYR A 54 -2.51 4.17 9.03
C TYR A 54 -3.10 2.83 8.57
N TRP A 55 -2.25 1.85 8.29
CA TRP A 55 -2.71 0.56 7.76
C TRP A 55 -3.51 -0.24 8.80
N SER A 56 -3.16 -0.13 10.07
CA SER A 56 -3.95 -0.76 11.14
C SER A 56 -5.36 -0.16 11.22
N ARG A 57 -5.48 1.16 11.08
CA ARG A 57 -6.79 1.83 11.00
C ARG A 57 -7.56 1.40 9.75
N ALA A 58 -6.87 1.27 8.62
CA ALA A 58 -7.50 0.83 7.37
C ALA A 58 -8.08 -0.57 7.51
N LEU A 59 -7.35 -1.50 8.13
CA LEU A 59 -7.85 -2.86 8.35
C LEU A 59 -9.02 -2.90 9.33
N GLN A 60 -9.06 -1.99 10.31
CA GLN A 60 -10.20 -1.87 11.23
C GLN A 60 -11.43 -1.26 10.54
N ARG A 61 -11.20 -0.35 9.61
CA ARG A 61 -12.28 0.35 8.88
C ARG A 61 -12.85 -0.52 7.76
N PHE A 62 -12.00 -1.29 7.08
CA PHE A 62 -12.37 -2.13 5.94
C PHE A 62 -12.19 -3.60 6.30
N LEU A 63 -13.13 -4.13 7.10
CA LEU A 63 -13.03 -5.51 7.59
C LEU A 63 -13.04 -6.55 6.49
N ASN A 64 -13.62 -6.21 5.34
CA ASN A 64 -13.69 -7.08 4.17
C ASN A 64 -12.57 -6.80 3.15
N LEU A 65 -11.51 -6.12 3.55
CA LEU A 65 -10.41 -5.78 2.63
C LEU A 65 -9.92 -7.04 1.94
N ARG A 66 -9.86 -6.97 0.62
CA ARG A 66 -9.36 -8.02 -0.24
C ARG A 66 -8.89 -7.41 -1.56
N PHE A 67 -7.69 -7.75 -1.97
CA PHE A 67 -7.10 -7.27 -3.22
C PHE A 67 -6.95 -8.44 -4.19
N VAL A 68 -7.29 -8.17 -5.45
CA VAL A 68 -7.06 -9.10 -6.57
C VAL A 68 -6.15 -8.40 -7.57
N VAL A 69 -4.92 -8.88 -7.70
CA VAL A 69 -3.93 -8.27 -8.59
C VAL A 69 -4.29 -8.58 -10.03
N GLU A 70 -4.36 -7.55 -10.88
CA GLU A 70 -4.65 -7.68 -12.31
C GLU A 70 -3.41 -7.55 -13.17
N ALA A 71 -2.44 -6.71 -12.77
CA ALA A 71 -1.22 -6.48 -13.53
C ALA A 71 -0.12 -5.95 -12.62
N VAL A 72 1.13 -6.21 -13.01
CA VAL A 72 2.29 -5.64 -12.34
C VAL A 72 3.21 -5.08 -13.42
N TYR A 73 3.60 -3.82 -13.27
CA TYR A 73 4.52 -3.15 -14.18
C TYR A 73 5.84 -2.93 -13.47
N GLN A 74 6.93 -3.09 -14.17
CA GLN A 74 8.26 -2.93 -13.60
C GLN A 74 9.02 -1.85 -14.35
N GLY A 75 9.58 -0.89 -13.60
CA GLY A 75 10.46 0.15 -14.11
C GLY A 75 11.83 0.07 -13.46
N ILE A 76 12.58 1.19 -13.50
CA ILE A 76 13.85 1.30 -12.77
C ILE A 76 13.52 1.60 -11.30
N ASP A 77 13.92 0.70 -10.40
CA ASP A 77 13.68 0.81 -8.96
C ASP A 77 12.20 1.02 -8.58
N THR A 78 11.28 0.74 -9.49
CA THR A 78 9.86 1.02 -9.30
C THR A 78 9.02 -0.13 -9.82
N ILE A 79 7.97 -0.46 -9.08
CA ILE A 79 6.92 -1.35 -9.59
C ILE A 79 5.57 -0.66 -9.41
N VAL A 80 4.63 -1.02 -10.28
CA VAL A 80 3.24 -0.59 -10.16
C VAL A 80 2.38 -1.84 -10.08
N ILE A 81 1.64 -1.97 -8.98
CA ILE A 81 0.72 -3.09 -8.79
C ILE A 81 -0.68 -2.57 -9.04
N VAL A 82 -1.33 -3.09 -10.08
CA VAL A 82 -2.71 -2.75 -10.43
C VAL A 82 -3.61 -3.82 -9.84
N TYR A 83 -4.56 -3.43 -9.03
CA TYR A 83 -5.44 -4.39 -8.37
C TYR A 83 -6.85 -3.85 -8.20
N ARG A 84 -7.81 -4.77 -8.01
CA ARG A 84 -9.16 -4.43 -7.58
C ARG A 84 -9.25 -4.62 -6.08
N ASN A 85 -9.86 -3.66 -5.41
CA ASN A 85 -10.09 -3.75 -3.97
C ASN A 85 -11.45 -4.42 -3.68
N GLN A 86 -11.82 -4.49 -2.40
CA GLN A 86 -13.04 -5.16 -1.94
C GLN A 86 -14.34 -4.53 -2.47
N ASP A 87 -14.28 -3.27 -2.93
CA ASP A 87 -15.41 -2.57 -3.52
C ASP A 87 -15.36 -2.58 -5.06
N ASP A 88 -14.55 -3.48 -5.62
CA ASP A 88 -14.30 -3.61 -7.06
C ASP A 88 -13.71 -2.34 -7.68
N GLY A 89 -13.10 -1.48 -6.87
CA GLY A 89 -12.40 -0.29 -7.32
C GLY A 89 -11.04 -0.63 -7.88
N LEU A 90 -10.66 0.02 -8.99
CA LEU A 90 -9.35 -0.19 -9.61
C LEU A 90 -8.33 0.76 -8.99
N VAL A 91 -7.23 0.20 -8.53
CA VAL A 91 -6.17 0.90 -7.81
C VAL A 91 -4.83 0.60 -8.45
N SER A 92 -3.96 1.60 -8.55
CA SER A 92 -2.57 1.41 -8.94
C SER A 92 -1.68 1.86 -7.80
N GLU A 93 -0.93 0.91 -7.26
CA GLU A 93 0.01 1.14 -6.18
C GLU A 93 1.39 1.34 -6.79
N VAL A 94 1.97 2.52 -6.63
CA VAL A 94 3.29 2.86 -7.18
C VAL A 94 4.31 2.75 -6.05
N LEU A 95 5.30 1.88 -6.20
CA LEU A 95 6.27 1.59 -5.14
C LEU A 95 7.68 1.76 -5.69
N ARG A 96 8.45 2.67 -5.08
CA ARG A 96 9.85 2.90 -5.42
C ARG A 96 10.74 2.30 -4.34
N PHE A 97 11.75 1.57 -4.77
CA PHE A 97 12.64 0.82 -3.88
C PHE A 97 13.98 1.51 -3.70
N THR A 98 14.56 1.33 -2.51
CA THR A 98 15.99 1.48 -2.28
C THR A 98 16.49 0.13 -1.78
N GLY A 99 17.41 -0.50 -2.55
CA GLY A 99 17.74 -1.89 -2.29
C GLY A 99 16.50 -2.77 -2.38
N ASP A 100 16.24 -3.56 -1.36
CA ASP A 100 15.11 -4.49 -1.32
C ASP A 100 13.90 -3.92 -0.60
N LEU A 101 13.94 -2.65 -0.17
CA LEU A 101 12.88 -2.06 0.65
C LEU A 101 12.22 -0.88 -0.08
N VAL A 102 10.91 -0.76 0.08
CA VAL A 102 10.16 0.37 -0.45
C VAL A 102 10.47 1.62 0.37
N ILE A 103 10.97 2.65 -0.30
CA ILE A 103 11.28 3.95 0.32
C ILE A 103 10.20 4.98 0.04
N GLU A 104 9.43 4.81 -1.02
CA GLU A 104 8.36 5.73 -1.40
C GLU A 104 7.23 4.95 -2.05
N GLY A 105 6.00 5.22 -1.62
CA GLY A 105 4.83 4.56 -2.19
C GLY A 105 3.67 5.53 -2.36
N HIS A 106 2.82 5.26 -3.33
CA HIS A 106 1.64 6.08 -3.63
C HIS A 106 0.47 5.18 -3.98
N GLY A 107 -0.60 5.29 -3.21
CA GLY A 107 -1.87 4.67 -3.58
C GLY A 107 -2.62 5.62 -4.50
N THR A 108 -2.94 5.16 -5.71
CA THR A 108 -3.66 5.95 -6.70
C THR A 108 -4.91 5.21 -7.13
N TYR A 109 -6.02 5.93 -7.19
CA TYR A 109 -7.34 5.34 -7.41
C TYR A 109 -7.92 5.84 -8.72
N LEU A 110 -8.52 4.92 -9.49
CA LEU A 110 -9.18 5.30 -10.73
C LEU A 110 -10.29 6.29 -10.41
N VAL A 111 -10.28 7.42 -11.12
CA VAL A 111 -11.33 8.45 -11.00
C VAL A 111 -12.24 8.42 -12.22
N PRO A 112 -13.52 8.82 -12.05
CA PRO A 112 -14.46 8.85 -13.18
C PRO A 112 -14.07 9.87 -14.24
#